data_ccc1b5db15191d51d30e8ec981d2a1ad
#
_entry.id   ccc1b5db15191d51d30e8ec981d2a1ad
#
_cell.length_a   1.000
_cell.length_b   1.000
_cell.length_c   1.000
_cell.angle_alpha   90.00
_cell.angle_beta   90.00
_cell.angle_gamma   90.00
#
_symmetry.space_group_name_H-M   'P 1'
#
loop_
_entity.id
_entity.type
_entity.pdbx_description
1 polymer ?
#
loop_
_entity_poly.entity_id
_entity_poly.type
_entity_poly.pdbx_seq_one_letter_code
_entity_poly.pdbx_strand_id
1 'polypeptide(L)'
;MKVFKAIISGGGTGGHIFPALAIANEIKDKRPDAEILFVGAMGRMEMEKVPESGYDIVGLDVVGIQRSISISSVIKNLKFPFLLLKSLKRAKSIVRGFNPDIVIGVGGYASGPTLRMANKLGIPTLIQEQNSYAGLTNKWLSNKALKICVAYQNMDRFFNKEKIIETGNPVRKDIVNIESKREEALAYFGIEKNERVILVLGGSLGAKSINEGILKNLNLLKGKPVRLLWQVGKRYVDSVEKSFDTKSFSNISTMAFIKRMDLAYCVSDVVISRAGALSISEITLVGKASILIPSPNVSEDHQTKNAMALVKNNAAILVDDNNTDDVLKEAIKLLDDSKLCNSIAVNAKQLGKPNATQDIVNEVFKLIN
;
A
#
# COMPACT_ATOMS: atom_id res chain seq x y z
N MET A 1 14.33 -23.90 22.78
CA MET A 1 13.46 -22.71 22.92
C MET A 1 12.12 -23.01 22.27
N LYS A 2 11.00 -22.49 22.77
CA LYS A 2 9.67 -22.64 22.14
C LYS A 2 9.67 -21.95 20.79
N VAL A 3 9.16 -22.60 19.75
CA VAL A 3 8.96 -22.00 18.43
C VAL A 3 7.95 -20.85 18.53
N PHE A 4 8.32 -19.69 18.03
CA PHE A 4 7.43 -18.52 18.00
C PHE A 4 6.36 -18.69 16.92
N LYS A 5 5.10 -18.47 17.28
CA LYS A 5 3.95 -18.61 16.37
C LYS A 5 3.16 -17.32 16.25
N ALA A 6 2.97 -16.82 15.04
CA ALA A 6 2.17 -15.63 14.77
C ALA A 6 1.08 -15.89 13.73
N ILE A 7 -0.11 -15.35 13.98
CA ILE A 7 -1.12 -15.18 12.92
C ILE A 7 -1.10 -13.74 12.43
N ILE A 8 -1.04 -13.55 11.11
CA ILE A 8 -1.17 -12.24 10.49
C ILE A 8 -2.48 -12.22 9.69
N SER A 9 -3.37 -11.29 9.99
CA SER A 9 -4.69 -11.24 9.38
C SER A 9 -4.96 -9.89 8.73
N GLY A 10 -5.36 -9.97 7.47
CA GLY A 10 -5.69 -8.81 6.65
C GLY A 10 -5.93 -9.19 5.22
N GLY A 11 -6.24 -8.20 4.38
CA GLY A 11 -6.38 -8.45 2.96
C GLY A 11 -7.46 -7.61 2.28
N GLY A 12 -7.87 -8.07 1.11
CA GLY A 12 -8.82 -7.39 0.23
C GLY A 12 -8.17 -6.46 -0.78
N THR A 13 -7.04 -5.86 -0.45
CA THR A 13 -6.28 -4.96 -1.34
C THR A 13 -4.78 -5.07 -1.09
N GLY A 14 -3.96 -4.66 -2.07
CA GLY A 14 -2.51 -4.60 -1.91
C GLY A 14 -2.06 -3.73 -0.71
N GLY A 15 -2.85 -2.70 -0.37
CA GLY A 15 -2.59 -1.83 0.78
C GLY A 15 -2.61 -2.54 2.14
N HIS A 16 -3.22 -3.72 2.26
CA HIS A 16 -3.17 -4.56 3.47
C HIS A 16 -2.21 -5.75 3.30
N ILE A 17 -2.14 -6.32 2.09
CA ILE A 17 -1.36 -7.55 1.85
C ILE A 17 0.14 -7.28 1.95
N PHE A 18 0.64 -6.24 1.29
CA PHE A 18 2.08 -5.95 1.30
C PHE A 18 2.61 -5.54 2.67
N PRO A 19 1.92 -4.74 3.51
CA PRO A 19 2.28 -4.54 4.91
C PRO A 19 2.35 -5.83 5.70
N ALA A 20 1.37 -6.73 5.52
CA ALA A 20 1.35 -8.02 6.19
C ALA A 20 2.56 -8.89 5.82
N LEU A 21 2.92 -8.93 4.52
CA LEU A 21 4.10 -9.63 4.03
C LEU A 21 5.41 -9.01 4.53
N ALA A 22 5.50 -7.68 4.57
CA ALA A 22 6.68 -7.00 5.11
C ALA A 22 6.90 -7.34 6.60
N ILE A 23 5.83 -7.34 7.40
CA ILE A 23 5.89 -7.75 8.81
C ILE A 23 6.31 -9.22 8.94
N ALA A 24 5.73 -10.12 8.13
CA ALA A 24 6.07 -11.54 8.14
C ALA A 24 7.55 -11.79 7.82
N ASN A 25 8.05 -11.15 6.77
CA ASN A 25 9.45 -11.26 6.36
C ASN A 25 10.40 -10.77 7.47
N GLU A 26 10.09 -9.63 8.10
CA GLU A 26 10.91 -9.10 9.20
C GLU A 26 10.90 -10.02 10.43
N ILE A 27 9.76 -10.64 10.75
CA ILE A 27 9.68 -11.66 11.81
C ILE A 27 10.59 -12.84 11.45
N LYS A 28 10.53 -13.35 10.22
CA LYS A 28 11.37 -14.45 9.75
C LYS A 28 12.86 -14.12 9.75
N ASP A 29 13.22 -12.89 9.40
CA ASP A 29 14.63 -12.45 9.42
C ASP A 29 15.18 -12.43 10.86
N LYS A 30 14.37 -12.01 11.85
CA LYS A 30 14.77 -11.99 13.26
C LYS A 30 14.64 -13.37 13.95
N ARG A 31 13.69 -14.16 13.53
CA ARG A 31 13.38 -15.50 14.06
C ARG A 31 13.11 -16.46 12.88
N PRO A 32 14.17 -17.04 12.29
CA PRO A 32 14.03 -17.97 11.14
C PRO A 32 13.17 -19.21 11.47
N ASP A 33 13.13 -19.61 12.74
CA ASP A 33 12.31 -20.69 13.26
C ASP A 33 10.82 -20.34 13.45
N ALA A 34 10.43 -19.06 13.31
CA ALA A 34 9.05 -18.63 13.53
C ALA A 34 8.05 -19.32 12.58
N GLU A 35 6.94 -19.79 13.10
CA GLU A 35 5.80 -20.26 12.30
C GLU A 35 4.80 -19.12 12.10
N ILE A 36 4.48 -18.82 10.83
CA ILE A 36 3.57 -17.73 10.48
C ILE A 36 2.43 -18.30 9.65
N LEU A 37 1.19 -18.04 10.10
CA LEU A 37 -0.03 -18.38 9.38
C LEU A 37 -0.77 -17.10 9.01
N PHE A 38 -1.10 -16.95 7.73
CA PHE A 38 -1.99 -15.87 7.30
C PHE A 38 -3.45 -16.27 7.39
N VAL A 39 -4.31 -15.29 7.70
CA VAL A 39 -5.77 -15.44 7.64
C VAL A 39 -6.34 -14.33 6.79
N GLY A 40 -6.89 -14.69 5.63
CA GLY A 40 -7.41 -13.79 4.61
C GLY A 40 -8.88 -14.02 4.29
N ALA A 41 -9.44 -13.25 3.35
CA ALA A 41 -10.79 -13.42 2.83
C ALA A 41 -10.77 -14.33 1.60
N MET A 42 -11.64 -15.35 1.57
CA MET A 42 -11.77 -16.25 0.42
C MET A 42 -12.04 -15.49 -0.88
N GLY A 43 -11.39 -15.94 -1.98
CA GLY A 43 -11.56 -15.37 -3.32
C GLY A 43 -11.00 -13.94 -3.48
N ARG A 44 -10.12 -13.51 -2.59
CA ARG A 44 -9.43 -12.22 -2.67
C ARG A 44 -7.96 -12.40 -3.02
N MET A 45 -7.30 -11.28 -3.35
CA MET A 45 -5.92 -11.23 -3.84
C MET A 45 -4.92 -11.90 -2.88
N GLU A 46 -5.16 -11.83 -1.58
CA GLU A 46 -4.30 -12.46 -0.57
C GLU A 46 -4.18 -13.97 -0.72
N MET A 47 -5.24 -14.65 -1.21
CA MET A 47 -5.24 -16.10 -1.41
C MET A 47 -4.26 -16.55 -2.52
N GLU A 48 -3.83 -15.63 -3.37
CA GLU A 48 -2.82 -15.83 -4.42
C GLU A 48 -1.44 -15.30 -3.97
N LYS A 49 -1.41 -14.05 -3.49
CA LYS A 49 -0.15 -13.33 -3.21
C LYS A 49 0.61 -13.83 -2.00
N VAL A 50 -0.09 -14.32 -0.98
CA VAL A 50 0.57 -14.85 0.22
C VAL A 50 1.29 -16.17 -0.06
N PRO A 51 0.68 -17.19 -0.71
CA PRO A 51 1.38 -18.40 -1.15
C PRO A 51 2.54 -18.13 -2.12
N GLU A 52 2.37 -17.20 -3.08
CA GLU A 52 3.46 -16.77 -3.97
C GLU A 52 4.67 -16.22 -3.20
N SER A 53 4.45 -15.72 -1.99
CA SER A 53 5.51 -15.21 -1.09
C SER A 53 6.04 -16.25 -0.11
N GLY A 54 5.62 -17.52 -0.24
CA GLY A 54 6.13 -18.64 0.55
C GLY A 54 5.46 -18.82 1.93
N TYR A 55 4.28 -18.25 2.15
CA TYR A 55 3.55 -18.37 3.42
C TYR A 55 2.23 -19.15 3.27
N ASP A 56 1.87 -19.88 4.32
CA ASP A 56 0.58 -20.54 4.43
C ASP A 56 -0.54 -19.53 4.72
N ILE A 57 -1.69 -19.73 4.08
CA ILE A 57 -2.88 -18.91 4.29
C ILE A 57 -4.14 -19.75 4.43
N VAL A 58 -5.01 -19.34 5.35
CA VAL A 58 -6.37 -19.90 5.49
C VAL A 58 -7.40 -18.81 5.19
N GLY A 59 -8.34 -19.12 4.31
CA GLY A 59 -9.42 -18.21 3.94
C GLY A 59 -10.61 -18.28 4.90
N LEU A 60 -11.20 -17.10 5.15
CA LEU A 60 -12.50 -16.94 5.82
C LEU A 60 -13.56 -16.49 4.81
N ASP A 61 -14.78 -17.04 4.94
CA ASP A 61 -15.96 -16.58 4.22
C ASP A 61 -16.43 -15.24 4.83
N VAL A 62 -15.76 -14.16 4.51
CA VAL A 62 -16.10 -12.81 5.02
C VAL A 62 -16.62 -11.94 3.89
N VAL A 63 -17.69 -11.20 4.19
CA VAL A 63 -18.30 -10.24 3.27
C VAL A 63 -18.36 -8.90 3.98
N GLY A 64 -17.96 -7.84 3.29
CA GLY A 64 -18.17 -6.48 3.78
C GLY A 64 -19.64 -6.08 3.66
N ILE A 65 -20.08 -5.23 4.57
CA ILE A 65 -21.40 -4.59 4.47
C ILE A 65 -21.47 -3.78 3.18
N GLN A 66 -22.46 -4.09 2.33
CA GLN A 66 -22.67 -3.36 1.08
C GLN A 66 -23.36 -2.03 1.40
N ARG A 67 -22.74 -0.91 0.98
CA ARG A 67 -23.28 0.44 1.21
C ARG A 67 -24.28 0.88 0.14
N SER A 68 -24.41 0.16 -0.97
CA SER A 68 -25.38 0.49 -2.03
C SER A 68 -26.80 0.04 -1.65
N ILE A 69 -27.81 0.81 -2.06
CA ILE A 69 -29.24 0.58 -1.78
C ILE A 69 -29.86 -0.28 -2.90
N SER A 70 -29.15 -1.27 -3.43
CA SER A 70 -29.72 -2.20 -4.41
C SER A 70 -30.37 -3.41 -3.71
N ILE A 71 -31.38 -4.02 -4.35
CA ILE A 71 -32.04 -5.24 -3.83
C ILE A 71 -31.02 -6.34 -3.55
N SER A 72 -30.03 -6.51 -4.43
CA SER A 72 -28.94 -7.47 -4.23
C SER A 72 -28.07 -7.16 -3.00
N SER A 73 -27.89 -5.89 -2.66
CA SER A 73 -27.17 -5.45 -1.47
C SER A 73 -27.97 -5.68 -0.19
N VAL A 74 -29.28 -5.46 -0.24
CA VAL A 74 -30.18 -5.76 0.89
C VAL A 74 -30.16 -7.25 1.22
N ILE A 75 -30.27 -8.13 0.21
CA ILE A 75 -30.21 -9.59 0.40
C ILE A 75 -28.85 -10.02 0.96
N LYS A 76 -27.73 -9.44 0.48
CA LYS A 76 -26.40 -9.72 1.01
C LYS A 76 -26.26 -9.24 2.46
N ASN A 77 -26.80 -8.08 2.79
CA ASN A 77 -26.77 -7.54 4.15
C ASN A 77 -27.65 -8.36 5.12
N LEU A 78 -28.78 -8.92 4.68
CA LEU A 78 -29.59 -9.84 5.49
C LEU A 78 -28.84 -11.14 5.84
N LYS A 79 -27.97 -11.63 4.96
CA LYS A 79 -27.11 -12.81 5.22
C LYS A 79 -25.88 -12.48 6.07
N PHE A 80 -25.55 -11.21 6.23
CA PHE A 80 -24.33 -10.76 6.92
C PHE A 80 -24.20 -11.29 8.36
N PRO A 81 -25.25 -11.27 9.25
CA PRO A 81 -25.11 -11.79 10.61
C PRO A 81 -24.75 -13.27 10.65
N PHE A 82 -25.38 -14.08 9.78
CA PHE A 82 -25.09 -15.52 9.68
C PHE A 82 -23.67 -15.79 9.18
N LEU A 83 -23.23 -15.07 8.14
CA LEU A 83 -21.88 -15.17 7.61
C LEU A 83 -20.84 -14.71 8.64
N LEU A 84 -21.13 -13.67 9.40
CA LEU A 84 -20.27 -13.20 10.48
C LEU A 84 -20.13 -14.27 11.58
N LEU A 85 -21.22 -14.90 12.01
CA LEU A 85 -21.18 -15.98 13.00
C LEU A 85 -20.38 -17.18 12.50
N LYS A 86 -20.55 -17.58 11.23
CA LYS A 86 -19.76 -18.64 10.58
C LYS A 86 -18.28 -18.28 10.56
N SER A 87 -17.96 -17.05 10.16
CA SER A 87 -16.58 -16.55 10.12
C SER A 87 -15.93 -16.50 11.51
N LEU A 88 -16.66 -16.05 12.53
CA LEU A 88 -16.19 -16.06 13.92
C LEU A 88 -15.91 -17.48 14.42
N LYS A 89 -16.82 -18.44 14.12
CA LYS A 89 -16.64 -19.86 14.50
C LYS A 89 -15.40 -20.46 13.81
N ARG A 90 -15.22 -20.16 12.52
CA ARG A 90 -14.06 -20.62 11.74
C ARG A 90 -12.77 -19.97 12.25
N ALA A 91 -12.75 -18.66 12.47
CA ALA A 91 -11.61 -17.93 13.03
C ALA A 91 -11.21 -18.50 14.42
N LYS A 92 -12.19 -18.81 15.29
CA LYS A 92 -11.93 -19.45 16.58
C LYS A 92 -11.22 -20.81 16.43
N SER A 93 -11.68 -21.65 15.48
CA SER A 93 -11.08 -22.94 15.19
C SER A 93 -9.63 -22.78 14.70
N ILE A 94 -9.38 -21.84 13.77
CA ILE A 94 -8.04 -21.56 13.23
C ILE A 94 -7.10 -21.10 14.35
N VAL A 95 -7.51 -20.08 15.13
CA VAL A 95 -6.68 -19.53 16.22
C VAL A 95 -6.38 -20.57 17.27
N ARG A 96 -7.35 -21.42 17.65
CA ARG A 96 -7.12 -22.51 18.60
C ARG A 96 -6.21 -23.60 18.04
N GLY A 97 -6.42 -24.02 16.80
CA GLY A 97 -5.65 -25.09 16.16
C GLY A 97 -4.19 -24.70 15.94
N PHE A 98 -3.94 -23.46 15.53
CA PHE A 98 -2.58 -22.96 15.32
C PHE A 98 -1.89 -22.59 16.63
N ASN A 99 -2.65 -22.17 17.65
CA ASN A 99 -2.18 -21.74 18.96
C ASN A 99 -1.06 -20.70 18.92
N PRO A 100 -1.31 -19.49 18.35
CA PRO A 100 -0.31 -18.46 18.17
C PRO A 100 0.05 -17.78 19.50
N ASP A 101 1.28 -17.27 19.60
CA ASP A 101 1.72 -16.41 20.70
C ASP A 101 1.14 -14.98 20.55
N ILE A 102 0.89 -14.54 19.32
CA ILE A 102 0.31 -13.23 18.99
C ILE A 102 -0.51 -13.27 17.69
N VAL A 103 -1.50 -12.39 17.59
CA VAL A 103 -2.25 -12.16 16.35
C VAL A 103 -2.12 -10.70 15.92
N ILE A 104 -1.64 -10.46 14.68
CA ILE A 104 -1.40 -9.15 14.10
C ILE A 104 -2.49 -8.87 13.06
N GLY A 105 -3.19 -7.73 13.21
CA GLY A 105 -4.20 -7.26 12.27
C GLY A 105 -3.70 -6.10 11.45
N VAL A 106 -3.72 -6.23 10.12
CA VAL A 106 -3.33 -5.16 9.20
C VAL A 106 -4.53 -4.53 8.48
N GLY A 107 -5.75 -4.77 8.97
CA GLY A 107 -6.97 -4.26 8.36
C GLY A 107 -7.61 -5.21 7.35
N GLY A 108 -8.73 -4.77 6.77
CA GLY A 108 -9.56 -5.61 5.91
C GLY A 108 -10.57 -6.47 6.67
N TYR A 109 -11.44 -7.16 5.93
CA TYR A 109 -12.57 -7.86 6.52
C TYR A 109 -12.18 -9.11 7.34
N ALA A 110 -11.09 -9.79 6.98
CA ALA A 110 -10.64 -10.99 7.68
C ALA A 110 -10.05 -10.68 9.07
N SER A 111 -9.46 -9.50 9.27
CA SER A 111 -8.91 -9.09 10.57
C SER A 111 -9.97 -9.03 11.66
N GLY A 112 -11.22 -8.63 11.33
CA GLY A 112 -12.31 -8.50 12.28
C GLY A 112 -12.58 -9.78 13.08
N PRO A 113 -13.01 -10.87 12.44
CA PRO A 113 -13.26 -12.15 13.10
C PRO A 113 -12.01 -12.73 13.76
N THR A 114 -10.85 -12.62 13.11
CA THR A 114 -9.59 -13.23 13.57
C THR A 114 -9.13 -12.60 14.89
N LEU A 115 -8.95 -11.27 14.95
CA LEU A 115 -8.49 -10.60 16.16
C LEU A 115 -9.54 -10.65 17.27
N ARG A 116 -10.85 -10.58 16.92
CA ARG A 116 -11.90 -10.73 17.92
C ARG A 116 -11.84 -12.09 18.62
N MET A 117 -11.56 -13.17 17.88
CA MET A 117 -11.45 -14.50 18.49
C MET A 117 -10.14 -14.68 19.26
N ALA A 118 -9.02 -14.11 18.77
CA ALA A 118 -7.77 -14.06 19.53
C ALA A 118 -7.97 -13.38 20.89
N ASN A 119 -8.55 -12.18 20.90
CA ASN A 119 -8.87 -11.47 22.14
C ASN A 119 -9.79 -12.27 23.08
N LYS A 120 -10.80 -12.98 22.54
CA LYS A 120 -11.69 -13.83 23.34
C LYS A 120 -10.98 -15.05 23.93
N LEU A 121 -9.90 -15.49 23.30
CA LEU A 121 -9.06 -16.62 23.76
C LEU A 121 -7.88 -16.17 24.65
N GLY A 122 -7.79 -14.87 24.97
CA GLY A 122 -6.70 -14.33 25.81
C GLY A 122 -5.37 -14.20 25.07
N ILE A 123 -5.36 -14.32 23.74
CA ILE A 123 -4.14 -14.19 22.92
C ILE A 123 -3.86 -12.71 22.64
N PRO A 124 -2.62 -12.22 22.85
CA PRO A 124 -2.22 -10.85 22.55
C PRO A 124 -2.54 -10.45 21.11
N THR A 125 -2.99 -9.21 20.90
CA THR A 125 -3.23 -8.68 19.57
C THR A 125 -2.55 -7.33 19.37
N LEU A 126 -1.99 -7.13 18.17
CA LEU A 126 -1.44 -5.87 17.68
C LEU A 126 -2.18 -5.46 16.41
N ILE A 127 -2.47 -4.19 16.25
CA ILE A 127 -3.07 -3.62 15.04
C ILE A 127 -2.04 -2.73 14.34
N GLN A 128 -1.95 -2.83 13.01
CA GLN A 128 -1.26 -1.87 12.17
C GLN A 128 -2.27 -1.12 11.31
N GLU A 129 -2.26 0.23 11.39
CA GLU A 129 -3.13 1.11 10.60
C GLU A 129 -2.31 1.91 9.61
N GLN A 130 -2.61 1.73 8.32
CA GLN A 130 -1.83 2.29 7.23
C GLN A 130 -2.22 3.72 6.87
N ASN A 131 -3.44 4.12 7.12
CA ASN A 131 -4.02 5.35 6.62
C ASN A 131 -4.08 6.45 7.68
N SER A 132 -4.09 7.70 7.24
CA SER A 132 -4.32 8.87 8.11
C SER A 132 -5.75 8.97 8.66
N TYR A 133 -6.66 8.14 8.13
CA TYR A 133 -8.02 7.95 8.65
C TYR A 133 -8.25 6.47 8.92
N ALA A 134 -8.47 6.13 10.18
CA ALA A 134 -8.54 4.75 10.61
C ALA A 134 -9.71 3.97 9.99
N GLY A 135 -9.40 2.76 9.52
CA GLY A 135 -10.40 1.84 9.00
C GLY A 135 -11.40 1.37 10.06
N LEU A 136 -12.64 1.14 9.66
CA LEU A 136 -13.74 0.76 10.58
C LEU A 136 -13.39 -0.49 11.39
N THR A 137 -12.79 -1.50 10.76
CA THR A 137 -12.37 -2.74 11.44
C THR A 137 -11.34 -2.47 12.54
N ASN A 138 -10.34 -1.65 12.25
CA ASN A 138 -9.30 -1.31 13.22
C ASN A 138 -9.87 -0.48 14.38
N LYS A 139 -10.78 0.48 14.11
CA LYS A 139 -11.49 1.23 15.17
C LYS A 139 -12.25 0.29 16.11
N TRP A 140 -12.96 -0.69 15.54
CA TRP A 140 -13.75 -1.63 16.32
C TRP A 140 -12.90 -2.59 17.17
N LEU A 141 -11.72 -2.99 16.68
CA LEU A 141 -10.81 -3.89 17.37
C LEU A 141 -9.90 -3.18 18.39
N SER A 142 -9.70 -1.87 18.26
CA SER A 142 -8.71 -1.08 19.00
C SER A 142 -8.83 -1.17 20.53
N ASN A 143 -10.09 -1.26 21.04
CA ASN A 143 -10.33 -1.32 22.49
C ASN A 143 -9.70 -2.56 23.15
N LYS A 144 -9.58 -3.67 22.44
CA LYS A 144 -9.04 -4.93 22.96
C LYS A 144 -7.60 -5.21 22.51
N ALA A 145 -7.12 -4.54 21.46
CA ALA A 145 -5.73 -4.63 21.06
C ALA A 145 -4.81 -4.08 22.15
N LEU A 146 -3.64 -4.69 22.31
CA LEU A 146 -2.64 -4.24 23.29
C LEU A 146 -1.87 -3.02 22.76
N LYS A 147 -1.49 -3.05 21.48
CA LYS A 147 -0.80 -1.93 20.80
C LYS A 147 -1.36 -1.70 19.40
N ILE A 148 -1.24 -0.46 18.95
CA ILE A 148 -1.72 0.02 17.65
C ILE A 148 -0.58 0.80 17.00
N CYS A 149 0.08 0.16 16.05
CA CYS A 149 1.11 0.78 15.22
C CYS A 149 0.44 1.60 14.13
N VAL A 150 0.72 2.90 14.05
CA VAL A 150 0.09 3.81 13.11
C VAL A 150 1.13 4.47 12.20
N ALA A 151 0.72 4.79 10.98
CA ALA A 151 1.58 5.43 10.00
C ALA A 151 1.60 6.96 10.10
N TYR A 152 0.58 7.55 10.68
CA TYR A 152 0.37 9.00 10.70
C TYR A 152 0.15 9.51 12.13
N GLN A 153 0.46 10.78 12.35
CA GLN A 153 0.19 11.50 13.59
C GLN A 153 -1.31 11.78 13.80
N ASN A 154 -1.68 12.22 15.01
CA ASN A 154 -3.04 12.60 15.38
C ASN A 154 -4.06 11.45 15.24
N MET A 155 -3.63 10.21 15.48
CA MET A 155 -4.50 9.03 15.46
C MET A 155 -5.22 8.81 16.80
N ASP A 156 -4.94 9.58 17.84
CA ASP A 156 -5.63 9.61 19.13
C ASP A 156 -7.11 10.01 19.02
N ARG A 157 -7.49 10.70 17.95
CA ARG A 157 -8.90 10.94 17.58
C ARG A 157 -9.68 9.65 17.22
N PHE A 158 -9.00 8.53 17.00
CA PHE A 158 -9.60 7.25 16.64
C PHE A 158 -9.29 6.14 17.63
N PHE A 159 -8.17 6.22 18.33
CA PHE A 159 -7.62 5.17 19.18
C PHE A 159 -7.19 5.73 20.55
N ASN A 160 -7.15 4.88 21.58
CA ASN A 160 -6.60 5.28 22.85
C ASN A 160 -5.10 5.62 22.71
N LYS A 161 -4.72 6.84 23.13
CA LYS A 161 -3.37 7.40 23.00
C LYS A 161 -2.29 6.50 23.61
N GLU A 162 -2.56 5.84 24.75
CA GLU A 162 -1.60 4.97 25.45
C GLU A 162 -1.24 3.69 24.67
N LYS A 163 -2.07 3.31 23.69
CA LYS A 163 -1.86 2.14 22.85
C LYS A 163 -1.18 2.47 21.51
N ILE A 164 -1.16 3.75 21.13
CA ILE A 164 -0.63 4.20 19.85
C ILE A 164 0.90 4.21 19.87
N ILE A 165 1.49 3.70 18.81
CA ILE A 165 2.91 3.83 18.49
C ILE A 165 3.03 4.31 17.05
N GLU A 166 3.63 5.47 16.84
CA GLU A 166 3.88 6.00 15.50
C GLU A 166 5.11 5.32 14.89
N THR A 167 4.91 4.26 14.15
CA THR A 167 5.96 3.47 13.50
C THR A 167 6.18 3.84 12.05
N GLY A 168 5.16 4.34 11.37
CA GLY A 168 5.10 4.38 9.91
C GLY A 168 4.46 3.12 9.32
N ASN A 169 4.43 3.06 7.98
CA ASN A 169 3.96 1.88 7.27
C ASN A 169 5.10 0.91 6.98
N PRO A 170 4.89 -0.39 7.16
CA PRO A 170 5.87 -1.38 6.73
C PRO A 170 5.91 -1.43 5.21
N VAL A 171 7.07 -1.11 4.66
CA VAL A 171 7.35 -1.13 3.23
C VAL A 171 8.35 -2.25 2.91
N ARG A 172 8.44 -2.60 1.64
CA ARG A 172 9.39 -3.61 1.16
C ARG A 172 10.85 -3.18 1.41
N LYS A 173 11.72 -4.13 1.72
CA LYS A 173 13.13 -3.85 2.02
C LYS A 173 13.93 -3.41 0.80
N ASP A 174 13.55 -3.85 -0.40
CA ASP A 174 14.28 -3.61 -1.66
C ASP A 174 14.31 -2.14 -2.10
N ILE A 175 13.40 -1.29 -1.57
CA ILE A 175 13.39 0.16 -1.83
C ILE A 175 14.19 0.98 -0.81
N VAL A 176 14.75 0.35 0.21
CA VAL A 176 15.66 1.00 1.14
C VAL A 176 17.06 1.03 0.50
N ASN A 177 17.74 2.18 0.53
CA ASN A 177 19.09 2.36 -0.02
C ASN A 177 19.20 2.02 -1.53
N ILE A 178 18.29 2.59 -2.32
CA ILE A 178 18.25 2.37 -3.78
C ILE A 178 19.30 3.18 -4.55
N GLU A 179 19.96 4.14 -3.94
CA GLU A 179 20.88 5.07 -4.57
C GLU A 179 22.05 4.35 -5.29
N SER A 180 22.53 3.24 -4.74
CA SER A 180 23.58 2.40 -5.32
C SER A 180 23.16 1.61 -6.57
N LYS A 181 21.85 1.54 -6.86
CA LYS A 181 21.30 0.74 -7.97
C LYS A 181 21.14 1.52 -9.28
N ARG A 182 21.63 2.78 -9.35
CA ARG A 182 21.35 3.65 -10.52
C ARG A 182 21.83 3.07 -11.85
N GLU A 183 23.02 2.53 -11.93
CA GLU A 183 23.56 1.93 -13.18
C GLU A 183 22.74 0.69 -13.59
N GLU A 184 22.38 -0.18 -12.64
CA GLU A 184 21.49 -1.32 -12.86
C GLU A 184 20.12 -0.86 -13.39
N ALA A 185 19.57 0.19 -12.80
CA ALA A 185 18.26 0.70 -13.13
C ALA A 185 18.22 1.34 -14.54
N LEU A 186 19.24 2.12 -14.90
CA LEU A 186 19.39 2.68 -16.25
C LEU A 186 19.46 1.56 -17.29
N ALA A 187 20.30 0.54 -17.04
CA ALA A 187 20.44 -0.60 -17.93
C ALA A 187 19.13 -1.42 -18.05
N TYR A 188 18.46 -1.66 -16.91
CA TYR A 188 17.21 -2.44 -16.88
C TYR A 188 16.07 -1.81 -17.68
N PHE A 189 15.93 -0.49 -17.62
CA PHE A 189 14.88 0.24 -18.34
C PHE A 189 15.33 0.80 -19.70
N GLY A 190 16.59 0.62 -20.10
CA GLY A 190 17.13 1.16 -21.33
C GLY A 190 17.12 2.70 -21.36
N ILE A 191 17.51 3.33 -20.25
CA ILE A 191 17.50 4.79 -20.07
C ILE A 191 18.91 5.33 -20.22
N GLU A 192 19.05 6.40 -21.00
CA GLU A 192 20.33 7.10 -21.14
C GLU A 192 20.63 7.99 -19.92
N LYS A 193 21.92 8.18 -19.61
CA LYS A 193 22.35 8.95 -18.40
C LYS A 193 21.84 10.40 -18.35
N ASN A 194 21.59 11.00 -19.52
CA ASN A 194 21.09 12.37 -19.69
C ASN A 194 19.56 12.48 -19.73
N GLU A 195 18.85 11.36 -19.78
CA GLU A 195 17.38 11.38 -19.73
C GLU A 195 16.89 11.64 -18.32
N ARG A 196 15.85 12.46 -18.19
CA ARG A 196 15.07 12.62 -16.96
C ARG A 196 13.85 11.71 -16.99
N VAL A 197 13.41 11.25 -15.83
CA VAL A 197 12.42 10.18 -15.76
C VAL A 197 11.17 10.60 -14.99
N ILE A 198 10.02 10.47 -15.66
CA ILE A 198 8.71 10.56 -15.02
C ILE A 198 8.19 9.13 -14.84
N LEU A 199 7.92 8.76 -13.57
CA LEU A 199 7.31 7.47 -13.21
C LEU A 199 5.82 7.66 -12.95
N VAL A 200 4.97 6.88 -13.64
CA VAL A 200 3.51 6.94 -13.47
C VAL A 200 2.98 5.65 -12.87
N LEU A 201 2.28 5.75 -11.74
CA LEU A 201 1.76 4.63 -10.96
C LEU A 201 0.25 4.74 -10.75
N GLY A 202 -0.53 4.02 -11.56
CA GLY A 202 -2.00 3.91 -11.40
C GLY A 202 -2.45 2.89 -10.34
N GLY A 203 -1.51 2.23 -9.65
CA GLY A 203 -1.77 1.05 -8.80
C GLY A 203 -1.82 -0.25 -9.60
N SER A 204 -2.00 -1.40 -8.92
CA SER A 204 -1.93 -2.74 -9.54
C SER A 204 -3.01 -3.00 -10.60
N LEU A 205 -4.17 -2.38 -10.48
CA LEU A 205 -5.27 -2.49 -11.44
C LEU A 205 -5.27 -1.39 -12.51
N GLY A 206 -4.41 -0.37 -12.33
CA GLY A 206 -4.40 0.84 -13.14
C GLY A 206 -5.45 1.88 -12.69
N ALA A 207 -5.31 3.10 -13.20
CA ALA A 207 -6.21 4.22 -12.93
C ALA A 207 -6.63 4.88 -14.26
N LYS A 208 -7.92 4.78 -14.59
CA LYS A 208 -8.45 5.26 -15.88
C LYS A 208 -8.16 6.74 -16.09
N SER A 209 -8.50 7.59 -15.12
CA SER A 209 -8.29 9.04 -15.18
C SER A 209 -6.82 9.42 -15.39
N ILE A 210 -5.89 8.79 -14.68
CA ILE A 210 -4.46 9.02 -14.87
C ILE A 210 -4.04 8.60 -16.27
N ASN A 211 -4.46 7.42 -16.74
CA ASN A 211 -4.10 6.94 -18.07
C ASN A 211 -4.62 7.87 -19.17
N GLU A 212 -5.87 8.33 -19.06
CA GLU A 212 -6.47 9.27 -20.02
C GLU A 212 -5.77 10.64 -19.99
N GLY A 213 -5.44 11.16 -18.80
CA GLY A 213 -4.72 12.42 -18.66
C GLY A 213 -3.31 12.38 -19.26
N ILE A 214 -2.59 11.25 -19.09
CA ILE A 214 -1.28 11.06 -19.74
C ILE A 214 -1.43 11.00 -21.26
N LEU A 215 -2.38 10.20 -21.77
CA LEU A 215 -2.61 10.06 -23.23
C LEU A 215 -2.87 11.38 -23.93
N LYS A 216 -3.65 12.28 -23.32
CA LYS A 216 -3.99 13.60 -23.90
C LYS A 216 -2.77 14.45 -24.23
N ASN A 217 -1.69 14.28 -23.50
CA ASN A 217 -0.52 15.16 -23.57
C ASN A 217 0.78 14.45 -23.99
N LEU A 218 0.73 13.22 -24.51
CA LEU A 218 1.92 12.45 -24.90
C LEU A 218 2.83 13.21 -25.88
N ASN A 219 2.25 14.01 -26.78
CA ASN A 219 3.01 14.80 -27.75
C ASN A 219 4.00 15.78 -27.09
N LEU A 220 3.80 16.16 -25.82
CA LEU A 220 4.74 17.00 -25.06
C LEU A 220 6.08 16.29 -24.79
N LEU A 221 6.16 14.97 -24.90
CA LEU A 221 7.37 14.18 -24.71
C LEU A 221 8.14 13.94 -26.01
N LYS A 222 7.54 14.23 -27.17
CA LYS A 222 8.15 13.94 -28.45
C LYS A 222 9.44 14.74 -28.64
N GLY A 223 10.56 14.04 -28.87
CA GLY A 223 11.87 14.65 -29.08
C GLY A 223 12.53 15.29 -27.84
N LYS A 224 11.95 15.09 -26.65
CA LYS A 224 12.56 15.55 -25.39
C LYS A 224 13.40 14.45 -24.74
N PRO A 225 14.47 14.78 -24.03
CA PRO A 225 15.27 13.82 -23.26
C PRO A 225 14.57 13.49 -21.92
N VAL A 226 13.31 13.06 -22.03
CA VAL A 226 12.46 12.68 -20.91
C VAL A 226 11.89 11.29 -21.17
N ARG A 227 12.18 10.36 -20.28
CA ARG A 227 11.66 8.98 -20.29
C ARG A 227 10.38 8.93 -19.47
N LEU A 228 9.34 8.30 -20.00
CA LEU A 228 8.13 7.97 -19.26
C LEU A 228 8.12 6.48 -18.93
N LEU A 229 8.24 6.14 -17.64
CA LEU A 229 7.98 4.79 -17.14
C LEU A 229 6.55 4.73 -16.64
N TRP A 230 5.68 3.97 -17.32
CA TRP A 230 4.24 4.06 -17.08
C TRP A 230 3.62 2.70 -16.73
N GLN A 231 3.27 2.52 -15.45
CA GLN A 231 2.46 1.38 -15.00
C GLN A 231 0.98 1.65 -15.28
N VAL A 232 0.51 1.18 -16.41
CA VAL A 232 -0.87 1.38 -16.90
C VAL A 232 -1.90 0.54 -16.16
N GLY A 233 -1.47 -0.61 -15.63
CA GLY A 233 -2.32 -1.61 -14.98
C GLY A 233 -2.86 -2.67 -15.96
N LYS A 234 -3.06 -3.89 -15.45
CA LYS A 234 -3.48 -5.06 -16.25
C LYS A 234 -4.75 -4.84 -17.10
N ARG A 235 -5.65 -3.96 -16.62
CA ARG A 235 -6.93 -3.69 -17.32
C ARG A 235 -6.78 -2.81 -18.55
N TYR A 236 -5.75 -1.97 -18.60
CA TYR A 236 -5.66 -0.89 -19.56
C TYR A 236 -4.50 -1.00 -20.54
N VAL A 237 -3.54 -1.91 -20.30
CA VAL A 237 -2.30 -1.99 -21.08
C VAL A 237 -2.59 -2.13 -22.57
N ASP A 238 -3.43 -3.08 -22.97
CA ASP A 238 -3.75 -3.30 -24.41
C ASP A 238 -4.47 -2.10 -25.05
N SER A 239 -5.35 -1.42 -24.30
CA SER A 239 -6.09 -0.26 -24.81
C SER A 239 -5.20 0.99 -24.91
N VAL A 240 -4.29 1.18 -23.95
CA VAL A 240 -3.36 2.30 -23.95
C VAL A 240 -2.33 2.13 -25.06
N GLU A 241 -1.74 0.95 -25.23
CA GLU A 241 -0.75 0.68 -26.30
C GLU A 241 -1.33 0.84 -27.70
N LYS A 242 -2.64 0.57 -27.87
CA LYS A 242 -3.35 0.83 -29.14
C LYS A 242 -3.71 2.30 -29.36
N SER A 243 -3.61 3.14 -28.35
CA SER A 243 -4.04 4.55 -28.40
C SER A 243 -2.97 5.50 -28.94
N PHE A 244 -1.73 5.04 -29.13
CA PHE A 244 -0.64 5.84 -29.69
C PHE A 244 0.36 4.96 -30.44
N ASP A 245 1.10 5.56 -31.36
CA ASP A 245 2.13 4.86 -32.11
C ASP A 245 3.41 4.70 -31.27
N THR A 246 3.61 3.52 -30.71
CA THR A 246 4.76 3.20 -29.86
C THR A 246 6.12 3.39 -30.55
N LYS A 247 6.16 3.30 -31.91
CA LYS A 247 7.39 3.53 -32.69
C LYS A 247 7.79 4.99 -32.72
N SER A 248 6.80 5.90 -32.71
CA SER A 248 7.03 7.35 -32.68
C SER A 248 7.40 7.86 -31.28
N PHE A 249 7.24 7.05 -30.23
CA PHE A 249 7.49 7.40 -28.83
C PHE A 249 8.44 6.40 -28.18
N SER A 250 9.68 6.31 -28.70
CA SER A 250 10.70 5.40 -28.16
C SER A 250 11.10 5.69 -26.69
N ASN A 251 10.78 6.90 -26.21
CA ASN A 251 10.99 7.32 -24.82
C ASN A 251 9.82 7.03 -23.87
N ILE A 252 8.83 6.22 -24.28
CA ILE A 252 7.71 5.80 -23.45
C ILE A 252 7.77 4.29 -23.26
N SER A 253 7.77 3.84 -22.01
CA SER A 253 7.72 2.42 -21.64
C SER A 253 6.43 2.15 -20.87
N THR A 254 5.46 1.47 -21.50
CA THR A 254 4.22 1.03 -20.87
C THR A 254 4.37 -0.36 -20.26
N MET A 255 3.83 -0.55 -19.07
CA MET A 255 3.88 -1.82 -18.36
C MET A 255 2.56 -2.09 -17.64
N ALA A 256 2.08 -3.34 -17.73
CA ALA A 256 0.92 -3.75 -16.93
C ALA A 256 1.21 -3.65 -15.42
N PHE A 257 2.44 -4.02 -15.03
CA PHE A 257 2.92 -3.98 -13.65
C PHE A 257 4.45 -3.89 -13.61
N ILE A 258 4.97 -3.02 -12.76
CA ILE A 258 6.42 -2.86 -12.55
C ILE A 258 6.86 -3.82 -11.43
N LYS A 259 7.65 -4.83 -11.77
CA LYS A 259 8.17 -5.81 -10.79
C LYS A 259 9.32 -5.23 -9.97
N ARG A 260 10.25 -4.52 -10.62
CA ARG A 260 11.43 -3.92 -10.01
C ARG A 260 11.17 -2.44 -9.65
N MET A 261 10.28 -2.25 -8.65
CA MET A 261 9.95 -0.90 -8.16
C MET A 261 11.16 -0.19 -7.55
N ASP A 262 12.09 -0.94 -6.97
CA ASP A 262 13.37 -0.43 -6.48
C ASP A 262 14.14 0.31 -7.59
N LEU A 263 14.24 -0.29 -8.76
CA LEU A 263 14.91 0.31 -9.91
C LEU A 263 14.09 1.47 -10.49
N ALA A 264 12.76 1.35 -10.57
CA ALA A 264 11.90 2.40 -11.09
C ALA A 264 11.98 3.67 -10.22
N TYR A 265 11.89 3.53 -8.89
CA TYR A 265 12.11 4.66 -7.98
C TYR A 265 13.54 5.20 -8.06
N CYS A 266 14.55 4.34 -8.21
CA CYS A 266 15.94 4.76 -8.30
C CYS A 266 16.18 5.76 -9.43
N VAL A 267 15.66 5.48 -10.64
CA VAL A 267 15.86 6.34 -11.82
C VAL A 267 14.90 7.51 -11.91
N SER A 268 13.73 7.45 -11.22
CA SER A 268 12.72 8.50 -11.35
C SER A 268 13.15 9.84 -10.75
N ASP A 269 12.81 10.93 -11.41
CA ASP A 269 12.95 12.30 -10.93
C ASP A 269 11.61 12.83 -10.38
N VAL A 270 10.51 12.54 -11.07
CA VAL A 270 9.16 12.91 -10.66
C VAL A 270 8.25 11.67 -10.70
N VAL A 271 7.39 11.53 -9.70
CA VAL A 271 6.43 10.43 -9.59
C VAL A 271 5.01 10.95 -9.66
N ILE A 272 4.22 10.46 -10.61
CA ILE A 272 2.75 10.65 -10.65
C ILE A 272 2.12 9.39 -10.05
N SER A 273 1.32 9.52 -9.00
CA SER A 273 0.78 8.33 -8.31
C SER A 273 -0.60 8.54 -7.71
N ARG A 274 -1.35 7.44 -7.58
CA ARG A 274 -2.46 7.38 -6.62
C ARG A 274 -1.94 7.59 -5.20
N ALA A 275 -2.75 8.22 -4.35
CA ALA A 275 -2.39 8.52 -2.96
C ALA A 275 -2.69 7.35 -2.00
N GLY A 276 -2.38 6.12 -2.42
CA GLY A 276 -2.45 4.95 -1.56
C GLY A 276 -1.42 5.02 -0.43
N ALA A 277 -1.77 4.54 0.75
CA ALA A 277 -0.92 4.64 1.94
C ALA A 277 0.50 4.10 1.71
N LEU A 278 0.64 2.94 1.05
CA LEU A 278 1.95 2.36 0.76
C LEU A 278 2.71 3.15 -0.30
N SER A 279 2.04 3.57 -1.38
CA SER A 279 2.70 4.39 -2.42
C SER A 279 3.28 5.67 -1.83
N ILE A 280 2.52 6.34 -0.95
CA ILE A 280 3.00 7.51 -0.22
C ILE A 280 4.20 7.16 0.66
N SER A 281 4.11 6.06 1.42
CA SER A 281 5.21 5.65 2.31
C SER A 281 6.48 5.26 1.53
N GLU A 282 6.32 4.64 0.36
CA GLU A 282 7.43 4.35 -0.55
C GLU A 282 8.04 5.65 -1.12
N ILE A 283 7.20 6.57 -1.64
CA ILE A 283 7.63 7.86 -2.21
C ILE A 283 8.39 8.70 -1.17
N THR A 284 7.87 8.78 0.05
CA THR A 284 8.55 9.51 1.13
C THR A 284 9.85 8.83 1.55
N LEU A 285 9.87 7.50 1.63
CA LEU A 285 11.07 6.76 1.98
C LEU A 285 12.20 6.98 0.97
N VAL A 286 11.89 6.93 -0.32
CA VAL A 286 12.89 7.16 -1.38
C VAL A 286 13.17 8.65 -1.63
N GLY A 287 12.36 9.56 -1.10
CA GLY A 287 12.54 11.01 -1.23
C GLY A 287 12.36 11.49 -2.68
N LYS A 288 11.21 11.20 -3.29
CA LYS A 288 10.92 11.63 -4.67
C LYS A 288 9.89 12.74 -4.70
N ALA A 289 10.09 13.72 -5.57
CA ALA A 289 9.07 14.71 -5.87
C ALA A 289 7.86 14.03 -6.50
N SER A 290 6.66 14.36 -6.05
CA SER A 290 5.46 13.64 -6.50
C SER A 290 4.26 14.53 -6.75
N ILE A 291 3.44 14.09 -7.72
CA ILE A 291 2.09 14.57 -7.99
C ILE A 291 1.14 13.45 -7.57
N LEU A 292 0.34 13.71 -6.55
CA LEU A 292 -0.59 12.75 -5.97
C LEU A 292 -2.00 12.99 -6.48
N ILE A 293 -2.63 11.93 -6.97
CA ILE A 293 -3.99 11.94 -7.51
C ILE A 293 -4.84 10.98 -6.70
N PRO A 294 -5.53 11.45 -5.65
CA PRO A 294 -6.39 10.60 -4.82
C PRO A 294 -7.49 9.93 -5.65
N SER A 295 -7.77 8.65 -5.38
CA SER A 295 -8.91 7.97 -5.98
C SER A 295 -10.20 8.37 -5.26
N PRO A 296 -11.26 8.79 -5.97
CA PRO A 296 -12.55 9.10 -5.36
C PRO A 296 -13.32 7.84 -4.91
N ASN A 297 -12.93 6.67 -5.43
CA ASN A 297 -13.65 5.41 -5.21
C ASN A 297 -13.11 4.61 -4.01
N VAL A 298 -12.64 5.29 -2.96
CA VAL A 298 -12.12 4.66 -1.75
C VAL A 298 -12.97 4.98 -0.53
N SER A 299 -12.97 4.08 0.46
CA SER A 299 -13.74 4.28 1.69
C SER A 299 -13.21 5.50 2.47
N GLU A 300 -14.15 6.30 3.02
CA GLU A 300 -13.83 7.40 3.94
C GLU A 300 -12.88 8.47 3.36
N ASP A 301 -12.75 8.51 2.04
CA ASP A 301 -11.85 9.47 1.33
C ASP A 301 -10.42 9.48 1.90
N HIS A 302 -9.92 8.29 2.25
CA HIS A 302 -8.63 8.17 2.91
C HIS A 302 -7.46 8.58 2.02
N GLN A 303 -7.57 8.44 0.67
CA GLN A 303 -6.49 8.84 -0.21
C GLN A 303 -6.28 10.35 -0.24
N THR A 304 -7.35 11.15 -0.27
CA THR A 304 -7.24 12.61 -0.16
C THR A 304 -6.60 13.01 1.17
N LYS A 305 -7.02 12.37 2.27
CA LYS A 305 -6.43 12.64 3.58
C LYS A 305 -4.96 12.25 3.68
N ASN A 306 -4.57 11.14 3.07
CA ASN A 306 -3.17 10.72 2.98
C ASN A 306 -2.34 11.71 2.15
N ALA A 307 -2.83 12.14 0.97
CA ALA A 307 -2.16 13.13 0.13
C ALA A 307 -1.99 14.48 0.86
N MET A 308 -3.04 14.94 1.53
CA MET A 308 -3.01 16.20 2.29
C MET A 308 -1.99 16.20 3.43
N ALA A 309 -1.64 15.03 3.99
CA ALA A 309 -0.57 14.93 4.97
C ALA A 309 0.80 15.31 4.38
N LEU A 310 1.04 15.05 3.08
CA LEU A 310 2.26 15.47 2.39
C LEU A 310 2.16 16.91 1.90
N VAL A 311 1.04 17.29 1.31
CA VAL A 311 0.83 18.63 0.73
C VAL A 311 1.00 19.73 1.78
N LYS A 312 0.47 19.52 3.00
CA LYS A 312 0.64 20.46 4.13
C LYS A 312 2.09 20.66 4.54
N ASN A 313 2.97 19.72 4.22
CA ASN A 313 4.41 19.79 4.48
C ASN A 313 5.21 20.16 3.21
N ASN A 314 4.56 20.65 2.16
CA ASN A 314 5.19 20.94 0.87
C ASN A 314 6.00 19.75 0.30
N ALA A 315 5.53 18.53 0.56
CA ALA A 315 6.20 17.27 0.20
C ALA A 315 5.57 16.56 -1.01
N ALA A 316 4.50 17.13 -1.58
CA ALA A 316 3.85 16.68 -2.81
C ALA A 316 2.96 17.77 -3.39
N ILE A 317 2.63 17.64 -4.68
CA ILE A 317 1.58 18.39 -5.36
C ILE A 317 0.32 17.53 -5.39
N LEU A 318 -0.86 18.14 -5.15
CA LEU A 318 -2.16 17.47 -5.26
C LEU A 318 -2.82 17.85 -6.60
N VAL A 319 -3.32 16.84 -7.31
CA VAL A 319 -4.20 17.01 -8.46
C VAL A 319 -5.49 16.23 -8.21
N ASP A 320 -6.65 16.87 -8.46
CA ASP A 320 -7.94 16.20 -8.34
C ASP A 320 -8.12 15.16 -9.46
N ASP A 321 -8.80 14.06 -9.17
CA ASP A 321 -9.04 12.96 -10.14
C ASP A 321 -9.85 13.43 -11.37
N ASN A 322 -10.67 14.46 -11.24
CA ASN A 322 -11.42 15.06 -12.33
C ASN A 322 -10.59 16.05 -13.20
N ASN A 323 -9.39 16.43 -12.73
CA ASN A 323 -8.53 17.42 -13.36
C ASN A 323 -7.21 16.84 -13.87
N THR A 324 -7.20 15.55 -14.23
CA THR A 324 -5.99 14.84 -14.68
C THR A 324 -5.55 15.20 -16.10
N ASP A 325 -6.34 15.97 -16.84
CA ASP A 325 -6.09 16.33 -18.23
C ASP A 325 -4.70 16.96 -18.45
N ASP A 326 -4.24 17.78 -17.52
CA ASP A 326 -2.95 18.46 -17.59
C ASP A 326 -1.85 17.81 -16.72
N VAL A 327 -2.08 16.62 -16.14
CA VAL A 327 -1.15 16.02 -15.18
C VAL A 327 0.25 15.80 -15.74
N LEU A 328 0.39 15.39 -17.00
CA LEU A 328 1.70 15.24 -17.64
C LEU A 328 2.39 16.57 -17.85
N LYS A 329 1.65 17.61 -18.20
CA LYS A 329 2.16 18.99 -18.35
C LYS A 329 2.67 19.52 -17.00
N GLU A 330 1.92 19.30 -15.92
CA GLU A 330 2.36 19.66 -14.57
C GLU A 330 3.62 18.88 -14.14
N ALA A 331 3.71 17.59 -14.48
CA ALA A 331 4.92 16.81 -14.20
C ALA A 331 6.14 17.32 -14.97
N ILE A 332 5.98 17.73 -16.22
CA ILE A 332 7.06 18.33 -17.03
C ILE A 332 7.49 19.67 -16.43
N LYS A 333 6.54 20.54 -16.04
CA LYS A 333 6.85 21.80 -15.36
C LYS A 333 7.63 21.57 -14.06
N LEU A 334 7.19 20.62 -13.23
CA LEU A 334 7.90 20.26 -12.01
C LEU A 334 9.31 19.73 -12.30
N LEU A 335 9.44 18.93 -13.36
CA LEU A 335 10.72 18.40 -13.81
C LEU A 335 11.65 19.55 -14.28
N ASP A 336 11.12 20.59 -14.93
CA ASP A 336 11.88 21.75 -15.43
C ASP A 336 12.26 22.74 -14.30
N ASP A 337 11.49 22.80 -13.21
CA ASP A 337 11.84 23.56 -12.00
C ASP A 337 12.62 22.71 -11.01
N SER A 338 13.93 22.62 -11.20
CA SER A 338 14.81 21.82 -10.34
C SER A 338 14.82 22.26 -8.88
N LYS A 339 14.57 23.54 -8.58
CA LYS A 339 14.51 24.04 -7.20
C LYS A 339 13.26 23.53 -6.49
N LEU A 340 12.09 23.66 -7.12
CA LEU A 340 10.84 23.17 -6.58
C LEU A 340 10.86 21.65 -6.47
N CYS A 341 11.33 20.95 -7.51
CA CYS A 341 11.45 19.48 -7.52
C CYS A 341 12.32 19.00 -6.33
N ASN A 342 13.50 19.57 -6.15
CA ASN A 342 14.39 19.23 -5.04
C ASN A 342 13.78 19.57 -3.67
N SER A 343 13.10 20.72 -3.55
CA SER A 343 12.43 21.10 -2.30
C SER A 343 11.37 20.09 -1.89
N ILE A 344 10.50 19.68 -2.83
CA ILE A 344 9.47 18.66 -2.59
C ILE A 344 10.10 17.33 -2.22
N ALA A 345 11.16 16.91 -2.92
CA ALA A 345 11.85 15.63 -2.67
C ALA A 345 12.48 15.59 -1.27
N VAL A 346 13.15 16.67 -0.85
CA VAL A 346 13.74 16.80 0.49
C VAL A 346 12.67 16.75 1.58
N ASN A 347 11.58 17.51 1.41
CA ASN A 347 10.46 17.51 2.37
C ASN A 347 9.80 16.12 2.44
N ALA A 348 9.63 15.45 1.31
CA ALA A 348 9.11 14.08 1.28
C ALA A 348 10.03 13.12 2.04
N LYS A 349 11.35 13.19 1.83
CA LYS A 349 12.33 12.35 2.51
C LYS A 349 12.30 12.50 4.03
N GLN A 350 12.07 13.72 4.55
CA GLN A 350 11.95 13.97 5.99
C GLN A 350 10.74 13.29 6.62
N LEU A 351 9.68 13.03 5.86
CA LEU A 351 8.49 12.31 6.32
C LEU A 351 8.66 10.78 6.25
N GLY A 352 9.72 10.30 5.60
CA GLY A 352 10.00 8.88 5.45
C GLY A 352 10.28 8.18 6.79
N LYS A 353 9.82 6.93 6.93
CA LYS A 353 10.02 6.10 8.12
C LYS A 353 10.77 4.81 7.74
N PRO A 354 12.11 4.86 7.65
CA PRO A 354 12.89 3.73 7.13
C PRO A 354 12.84 2.49 8.03
N ASN A 355 12.64 2.66 9.33
CA ASN A 355 12.64 1.59 10.31
C ASN A 355 11.22 1.06 10.63
N ALA A 356 10.18 1.52 9.92
CA ALA A 356 8.79 1.21 10.25
C ALA A 356 8.52 -0.29 10.46
N THR A 357 9.02 -1.14 9.57
CA THR A 357 8.83 -2.59 9.66
C THR A 357 9.53 -3.18 10.90
N GLN A 358 10.75 -2.74 11.17
CA GLN A 358 11.54 -3.17 12.34
C GLN A 358 10.87 -2.74 13.64
N ASP A 359 10.38 -1.49 13.69
CA ASP A 359 9.72 -0.94 14.88
C ASP A 359 8.43 -1.70 15.20
N ILE A 360 7.61 -2.02 14.17
CA ILE A 360 6.41 -2.83 14.35
C ILE A 360 6.76 -4.21 14.90
N VAL A 361 7.76 -4.87 14.33
CA VAL A 361 8.15 -6.23 14.78
C VAL A 361 8.80 -6.20 16.17
N ASN A 362 9.52 -5.14 16.52
CA ASN A 362 10.01 -4.93 17.88
C ASN A 362 8.84 -4.85 18.88
N GLU A 363 7.76 -4.13 18.55
CA GLU A 363 6.56 -4.11 19.39
C GLU A 363 5.88 -5.48 19.48
N VAL A 364 5.84 -6.25 18.38
CA VAL A 364 5.35 -7.64 18.41
C VAL A 364 6.10 -8.46 19.46
N PHE A 365 7.44 -8.42 19.46
CA PHE A 365 8.24 -9.19 20.41
C PHE A 365 8.15 -8.69 21.86
N LYS A 366 7.98 -7.37 22.08
CA LYS A 366 7.74 -6.83 23.44
C LYS A 366 6.43 -7.31 24.07
N LEU A 367 5.42 -7.65 23.26
CA LEU A 367 4.11 -8.10 23.76
C LEU A 367 4.08 -9.57 24.17
N ILE A 368 5.11 -10.34 23.84
CA ILE A 368 5.16 -11.81 24.11
C ILE A 368 6.29 -12.21 25.08
N ASN A 369 7.17 -11.27 25.40
CA ASN A 369 8.18 -11.40 26.46
C ASN A 369 7.62 -10.83 27.75
#